data_c458cee37a38c9ed71192c5504b8bb67
#
_entry.id   c458cee37a38c9ed71192c5504b8bb67
#
_cell.length_a   1.000
_cell.length_b   1.000
_cell.length_c   1.000
_cell.angle_alpha   90.00
_cell.angle_beta   90.00
_cell.angle_gamma   90.00
#
_symmetry.space_group_name_H-M   'P 1'
#
loop_
_entity.id
_entity.type
_entity.pdbx_description
1 polymer ?
#
loop_
_entity_poly.entity_id
_entity_poly.type
_entity_poly.pdbx_seq_one_letter_code
_entity_poly.pdbx_strand_id
1 'polypeptide(L)'
;MLQDCDFLVELAQNLELCINCDLAVILDRASEELGIVRSKRRRNLKNLELMLGEVSTRVFQAGGIDKPLVTKRRSRMCVGIRASHRSLLPNGVILSVSSTGSTYFMEPEEAVELNNMEVKLSSSERDEEQAVLSSLTSEIALSKLKIEHLLDRILEMDFAFARASHAHWIDGACPAFSSERCNNLAVDIEGIHHPLLLERSLKRLPDIVRLKSQISPYSDLKKDPSEIGPAFPVPIDIKIEHGKRVVVISGPNTGGKTASMKTLGLASVMFKAGMYLAAQNTPRLPWFDLILADIGDAQHDIVNVLHKYFNKALY
;
A
#
# COMPACT_ATOMS: atom_id res chain seq x y z
N MET A 1 2.68 -10.48 22.58
CA MET A 1 1.87 -9.93 21.46
C MET A 1 2.03 -10.76 20.17
N LEU A 2 3.23 -11.18 19.76
CA LEU A 2 3.44 -12.06 18.59
C LEU A 2 3.71 -13.52 18.95
N GLN A 3 3.89 -13.87 20.22
CA GLN A 3 4.24 -15.23 20.65
C GLN A 3 3.15 -16.27 20.36
N ASP A 4 1.90 -15.83 20.28
CA ASP A 4 0.74 -16.69 20.01
C ASP A 4 0.27 -16.62 18.54
N CYS A 5 1.02 -15.95 17.66
CA CYS A 5 0.68 -15.82 16.26
C CYS A 5 1.26 -16.97 15.44
N ASP A 6 0.42 -17.57 14.60
CA ASP A 6 0.86 -18.48 13.54
C ASP A 6 1.33 -17.64 12.34
N PHE A 7 2.63 -17.68 12.05
CA PHE A 7 3.23 -16.95 10.94
C PHE A 7 2.99 -17.59 9.57
N LEU A 8 2.21 -18.67 9.51
CA LEU A 8 1.83 -19.34 8.27
C LEU A 8 3.03 -19.71 7.37
N VAL A 9 4.12 -20.14 8.00
CA VAL A 9 5.38 -20.43 7.32
C VAL A 9 5.20 -21.49 6.24
N GLU A 10 4.42 -22.54 6.52
CA GLU A 10 4.12 -23.61 5.56
C GLU A 10 3.37 -23.08 4.32
N LEU A 11 2.36 -22.24 4.54
CA LEU A 11 1.62 -21.58 3.45
C LEU A 11 2.52 -20.68 2.61
N ALA A 12 3.38 -19.89 3.26
CA ALA A 12 4.34 -19.01 2.57
C ALA A 12 5.31 -19.83 1.71
N GLN A 13 5.89 -20.92 2.26
CA GLN A 13 6.78 -21.81 1.53
C GLN A 13 6.09 -22.49 0.35
N ASN A 14 4.84 -22.90 0.51
CA ASN A 14 4.07 -23.51 -0.58
C ASN A 14 3.79 -22.51 -1.70
N LEU A 15 3.45 -21.27 -1.36
CA LEU A 15 3.29 -20.19 -2.33
C LEU A 15 4.58 -19.90 -3.10
N GLU A 16 5.72 -19.78 -2.41
CA GLU A 16 7.05 -19.58 -3.04
C GLU A 16 7.50 -20.76 -3.89
N LEU A 17 7.10 -21.98 -3.51
CA LEU A 17 7.36 -23.16 -4.34
C LEU A 17 6.61 -23.09 -5.66
N CYS A 18 5.37 -22.61 -5.65
CA CYS A 18 4.48 -22.62 -6.79
C CYS A 18 4.58 -21.36 -7.64
N ILE A 19 4.83 -20.19 -7.05
CA ILE A 19 4.77 -18.90 -7.71
C ILE A 19 6.08 -18.14 -7.52
N ASN A 20 6.59 -17.55 -8.61
CA ASN A 20 7.58 -16.50 -8.52
C ASN A 20 6.85 -15.17 -8.28
N CYS A 21 6.91 -14.67 -7.03
CA CYS A 21 6.18 -13.46 -6.63
C CYS A 21 6.68 -12.20 -7.35
N ASP A 22 7.97 -12.10 -7.68
CA ASP A 22 8.55 -10.93 -8.35
C ASP A 22 8.09 -10.82 -9.80
N LEU A 23 7.97 -11.94 -10.49
CA LEU A 23 7.58 -12.01 -11.90
C LEU A 23 6.09 -12.31 -12.10
N ALA A 24 5.36 -12.61 -11.03
CA ALA A 24 3.96 -13.04 -11.06
C ALA A 24 3.71 -14.23 -12.01
N VAL A 25 4.61 -15.23 -11.98
CA VAL A 25 4.58 -16.39 -12.87
C VAL A 25 4.51 -17.68 -12.06
N ILE A 26 3.67 -18.63 -12.49
CA ILE A 26 3.61 -19.98 -11.93
C ILE A 26 4.84 -20.75 -12.41
N LEU A 27 5.54 -21.37 -11.48
CA LEU A 27 6.77 -22.11 -11.75
C LEU A 27 6.48 -23.52 -12.30
N ASP A 28 7.38 -24.06 -13.11
CA ASP A 28 7.25 -25.43 -13.66
C ASP A 28 7.17 -26.51 -12.58
N ARG A 29 7.76 -26.23 -11.40
CA ARG A 29 7.76 -27.13 -10.22
C ARG A 29 6.47 -27.07 -9.40
N ALA A 30 5.55 -26.17 -9.72
CA ALA A 30 4.27 -26.04 -9.00
C ALA A 30 3.38 -27.28 -9.16
N SER A 31 3.50 -27.98 -10.28
CA SER A 31 2.83 -29.26 -10.57
C SER A 31 3.71 -30.07 -11.52
N GLU A 32 3.77 -31.39 -11.30
CA GLU A 32 4.50 -32.30 -12.18
C GLU A 32 3.90 -32.26 -13.58
N GLU A 33 2.58 -32.28 -13.68
CA GLU A 33 1.82 -32.22 -14.94
C GLU A 33 2.12 -30.92 -15.69
N LEU A 34 2.15 -29.77 -15.01
CA LEU A 34 2.48 -28.48 -15.60
C LEU A 34 3.89 -28.48 -16.19
N GLY A 35 4.86 -29.01 -15.43
CA GLY A 35 6.26 -29.16 -15.90
C GLY A 35 6.37 -30.02 -17.15
N ILE A 36 5.64 -31.15 -17.19
CA ILE A 36 5.60 -32.05 -18.37
C ILE A 36 4.95 -31.33 -19.56
N VAL A 37 3.79 -30.69 -19.37
CA VAL A 37 3.08 -29.98 -20.44
C VAL A 37 3.95 -28.88 -21.04
N ARG A 38 4.57 -28.04 -20.21
CA ARG A 38 5.47 -26.98 -20.66
C ARG A 38 6.71 -27.49 -21.38
N SER A 39 7.27 -28.61 -20.90
CA SER A 39 8.41 -29.24 -21.57
C SER A 39 8.03 -29.78 -22.98
N LYS A 40 6.88 -30.45 -23.10
CA LYS A 40 6.34 -30.89 -24.36
C LYS A 40 6.06 -29.73 -25.31
N ARG A 41 5.46 -28.65 -24.79
CA ARG A 41 5.14 -27.46 -25.56
C ARG A 41 6.40 -26.75 -26.08
N ARG A 42 7.43 -26.56 -25.22
CA ARG A 42 8.74 -26.01 -25.66
C ARG A 42 9.36 -26.82 -26.78
N ARG A 43 9.33 -28.16 -26.68
CA ARG A 43 9.84 -29.04 -27.72
C ARG A 43 9.04 -28.94 -29.02
N ASN A 44 7.69 -28.91 -28.91
CA ASN A 44 6.82 -28.76 -30.07
C ASN A 44 7.04 -27.44 -30.80
N LEU A 45 7.11 -26.31 -30.05
CA LEU A 45 7.39 -24.99 -30.60
C LEU A 45 8.74 -24.94 -31.31
N LYS A 46 9.80 -25.53 -30.74
CA LYS A 46 11.11 -25.59 -31.37
C LYS A 46 11.07 -26.36 -32.69
N ASN A 47 10.39 -27.50 -32.73
CA ASN A 47 10.22 -28.29 -33.95
C ASN A 47 9.41 -27.50 -35.00
N LEU A 48 8.36 -26.81 -34.58
CA LEU A 48 7.52 -25.99 -35.45
C LEU A 48 8.29 -24.79 -36.04
N GLU A 49 9.10 -24.12 -35.25
CA GLU A 49 9.95 -23.00 -35.66
C GLU A 49 11.02 -23.45 -36.66
N LEU A 50 11.68 -24.59 -36.43
CA LEU A 50 12.67 -25.15 -37.33
C LEU A 50 12.04 -25.49 -38.69
N MET A 51 10.93 -26.23 -38.68
CA MET A 51 10.25 -26.65 -39.89
C MET A 51 9.72 -25.46 -40.68
N LEU A 52 9.07 -24.48 -40.03
CA LEU A 52 8.58 -23.26 -40.68
C LEU A 52 9.72 -22.38 -41.18
N GLY A 53 10.88 -22.36 -40.50
CA GLY A 53 12.09 -21.71 -40.97
C GLY A 53 12.59 -22.29 -42.31
N GLU A 54 12.63 -23.62 -42.44
CA GLU A 54 12.99 -24.29 -43.68
C GLU A 54 12.00 -23.99 -44.80
N VAL A 55 10.68 -24.09 -44.53
CA VAL A 55 9.62 -23.76 -45.51
C VAL A 55 9.74 -22.30 -45.95
N SER A 56 9.90 -21.36 -45.00
CA SER A 56 10.04 -19.92 -45.28
C SER A 56 11.27 -19.63 -46.14
N THR A 57 12.38 -20.33 -45.90
CA THR A 57 13.61 -20.23 -46.71
C THR A 57 13.40 -20.76 -48.12
N ARG A 58 12.72 -21.90 -48.31
CA ARG A 58 12.33 -22.41 -49.64
C ARG A 58 11.46 -21.40 -50.40
N VAL A 59 10.47 -20.79 -49.74
CA VAL A 59 9.61 -19.79 -50.34
C VAL A 59 10.41 -18.53 -50.77
N PHE A 60 11.37 -18.09 -49.95
CA PHE A 60 12.25 -16.98 -50.26
C PHE A 60 13.13 -17.29 -51.46
N GLN A 61 13.79 -18.44 -51.50
CA GLN A 61 14.66 -18.89 -52.61
C GLN A 61 13.90 -19.00 -53.94
N ALA A 62 12.60 -19.35 -53.87
CA ALA A 62 11.70 -19.39 -55.04
C ALA A 62 11.14 -18.00 -55.44
N GLY A 63 11.60 -16.92 -54.83
CA GLY A 63 11.08 -15.54 -55.09
C GLY A 63 9.69 -15.23 -54.54
N GLY A 64 9.16 -16.13 -53.70
CA GLY A 64 7.81 -16.01 -53.14
C GLY A 64 7.65 -14.92 -52.09
N ILE A 65 8.77 -14.38 -51.57
CA ILE A 65 8.80 -13.26 -50.61
C ILE A 65 10.19 -12.60 -50.63
N ASP A 66 10.33 -11.34 -50.18
CA ASP A 66 11.58 -10.59 -50.17
C ASP A 66 12.57 -11.02 -49.08
N LYS A 67 12.07 -11.56 -47.98
CA LYS A 67 12.83 -12.12 -46.85
C LYS A 67 12.06 -13.25 -46.20
N PRO A 68 12.71 -14.25 -45.61
CA PRO A 68 12.02 -15.29 -44.86
C PRO A 68 11.14 -14.66 -43.75
N LEU A 69 9.89 -15.10 -43.66
CA LEU A 69 8.93 -14.56 -42.73
C LEU A 69 8.11 -15.67 -42.07
N VAL A 70 8.39 -15.94 -40.81
CA VAL A 70 7.60 -16.81 -39.94
C VAL A 70 6.92 -15.92 -38.90
N THR A 71 5.64 -16.11 -38.70
CA THR A 71 4.85 -15.32 -37.74
C THR A 71 3.69 -16.11 -37.18
N LYS A 72 3.01 -15.56 -36.15
CA LYS A 72 1.82 -16.16 -35.56
C LYS A 72 0.56 -15.40 -36.00
N ARG A 73 -0.42 -16.14 -36.50
CA ARG A 73 -1.76 -15.59 -36.83
C ARG A 73 -2.83 -16.55 -36.33
N ARG A 74 -3.90 -16.00 -35.71
CA ARG A 74 -5.00 -16.79 -35.15
C ARG A 74 -4.53 -17.95 -34.27
N SER A 75 -3.53 -17.68 -33.42
CA SER A 75 -2.91 -18.66 -32.51
C SER A 75 -2.13 -19.81 -33.21
N ARG A 76 -1.89 -19.73 -34.52
CA ARG A 76 -1.14 -20.72 -35.30
C ARG A 76 0.09 -20.08 -35.93
N MET A 77 1.18 -20.82 -36.01
CA MET A 77 2.41 -20.38 -36.66
C MET A 77 2.28 -20.57 -38.18
N CYS A 78 2.75 -19.60 -38.95
CA CYS A 78 2.58 -19.58 -40.40
C CYS A 78 3.75 -18.86 -41.08
N VAL A 79 3.85 -19.04 -42.40
CA VAL A 79 4.81 -18.36 -43.27
C VAL A 79 4.13 -17.29 -44.11
N GLY A 80 4.84 -16.16 -44.32
CA GLY A 80 4.43 -15.12 -45.25
C GLY A 80 4.80 -15.49 -46.69
N ILE A 81 3.88 -15.29 -47.64
CA ILE A 81 4.09 -15.53 -49.09
C ILE A 81 3.36 -14.46 -49.88
N ARG A 82 3.89 -13.99 -51.00
CA ARG A 82 3.20 -13.10 -51.94
C ARG A 82 1.97 -13.79 -52.53
N ALA A 83 0.89 -13.07 -52.67
CA ALA A 83 -0.37 -13.59 -53.22
C ALA A 83 -0.20 -14.22 -54.59
N SER A 84 0.70 -13.67 -55.44
CA SER A 84 1.04 -14.19 -56.76
C SER A 84 1.80 -15.52 -56.77
N HIS A 85 2.41 -15.90 -55.64
CA HIS A 85 3.23 -17.12 -55.50
C HIS A 85 2.56 -18.18 -54.61
N ARG A 86 1.23 -18.10 -54.40
CA ARG A 86 0.48 -19.04 -53.58
C ARG A 86 0.73 -20.53 -53.98
N SER A 87 0.99 -20.79 -55.25
CA SER A 87 1.25 -22.13 -55.76
C SER A 87 2.50 -22.81 -55.19
N LEU A 88 3.42 -22.06 -54.53
CA LEU A 88 4.55 -22.63 -53.82
C LEU A 88 4.16 -23.40 -52.55
N LEU A 89 2.94 -23.18 -52.03
CA LEU A 89 2.36 -23.93 -50.91
C LEU A 89 0.95 -24.44 -51.30
N PRO A 90 0.88 -25.46 -52.17
CA PRO A 90 -0.39 -25.86 -52.82
C PRO A 90 -1.47 -26.29 -51.83
N ASN A 91 -1.10 -27.00 -50.77
CA ASN A 91 -2.05 -27.50 -49.75
C ASN A 91 -2.08 -26.61 -48.48
N GLY A 92 -1.40 -25.44 -48.52
CA GLY A 92 -1.36 -24.54 -47.38
C GLY A 92 -2.69 -23.80 -47.17
N VAL A 93 -3.03 -23.62 -45.91
CA VAL A 93 -4.25 -22.90 -45.45
C VAL A 93 -3.95 -21.41 -45.23
N ILE A 94 -4.73 -20.53 -45.87
CA ILE A 94 -4.61 -19.07 -45.63
C ILE A 94 -5.23 -18.74 -44.27
N LEU A 95 -4.43 -18.31 -43.31
CA LEU A 95 -4.88 -17.87 -42.00
C LEU A 95 -5.28 -16.40 -41.98
N SER A 96 -4.53 -15.56 -42.68
CA SER A 96 -4.83 -14.14 -42.82
C SER A 96 -4.17 -13.53 -44.04
N VAL A 97 -4.57 -12.32 -44.39
CA VAL A 97 -4.05 -11.53 -45.51
C VAL A 97 -3.49 -10.20 -44.97
N SER A 98 -2.43 -9.66 -45.55
CA SER A 98 -1.92 -8.34 -45.19
C SER A 98 -2.96 -7.24 -45.54
N SER A 99 -2.84 -6.07 -44.92
CA SER A 99 -3.74 -4.93 -45.18
C SER A 99 -3.74 -4.49 -46.67
N THR A 100 -2.66 -4.70 -47.38
CA THR A 100 -2.52 -4.36 -48.81
C THR A 100 -2.98 -5.51 -49.74
N GLY A 101 -3.35 -6.66 -49.21
CA GLY A 101 -3.70 -7.85 -49.98
C GLY A 101 -2.53 -8.54 -50.68
N SER A 102 -1.32 -8.00 -50.60
CA SER A 102 -0.16 -8.47 -51.33
C SER A 102 0.54 -9.67 -50.73
N THR A 103 0.33 -9.94 -49.43
CA THR A 103 0.96 -11.04 -48.70
C THR A 103 -0.09 -11.92 -48.03
N TYR A 104 -0.01 -13.21 -48.25
CA TYR A 104 -0.81 -14.21 -47.56
C TYR A 104 0.04 -14.81 -46.40
N PHE A 105 -0.60 -14.98 -45.27
CA PHE A 105 -0.04 -15.71 -44.12
C PHE A 105 -0.63 -17.11 -44.17
N MET A 106 0.19 -18.07 -44.60
CA MET A 106 -0.27 -19.43 -44.87
C MET A 106 0.32 -20.40 -43.87
N GLU A 107 -0.50 -21.32 -43.41
CA GLU A 107 -0.07 -22.50 -42.68
C GLU A 107 0.26 -23.59 -43.69
N PRO A 108 1.51 -24.04 -43.78
CA PRO A 108 1.89 -25.18 -44.64
C PRO A 108 1.23 -26.47 -44.13
N GLU A 109 0.97 -27.41 -45.03
CA GLU A 109 0.39 -28.71 -44.67
C GLU A 109 1.25 -29.45 -43.63
N GLU A 110 2.57 -29.37 -43.76
CA GLU A 110 3.51 -29.98 -42.83
C GLU A 110 3.45 -29.40 -41.40
N ALA A 111 2.93 -28.15 -41.24
CA ALA A 111 2.80 -27.49 -39.96
C ALA A 111 1.49 -27.80 -39.23
N VAL A 112 0.48 -28.34 -39.90
CA VAL A 112 -0.86 -28.49 -39.37
C VAL A 112 -0.91 -29.30 -38.07
N GLU A 113 -0.24 -30.46 -38.05
CA GLU A 113 -0.21 -31.33 -36.87
C GLU A 113 0.50 -30.67 -35.69
N LEU A 114 1.66 -30.05 -35.95
CA LEU A 114 2.42 -29.35 -34.89
C LEU A 114 1.67 -28.14 -34.34
N ASN A 115 0.99 -27.39 -35.21
CA ASN A 115 0.11 -26.28 -34.77
C ASN A 115 -1.11 -26.80 -33.99
N ASN A 116 -1.73 -27.90 -34.37
CA ASN A 116 -2.82 -28.53 -33.61
C ASN A 116 -2.31 -28.97 -32.23
N MET A 117 -1.11 -29.54 -32.16
CA MET A 117 -0.47 -29.93 -30.91
C MET A 117 -0.19 -28.69 -30.03
N GLU A 118 0.30 -27.59 -30.63
CA GLU A 118 0.55 -26.34 -29.90
C GLU A 118 -0.74 -25.78 -29.27
N VAL A 119 -1.83 -25.76 -30.03
CA VAL A 119 -3.14 -25.29 -29.49
C VAL A 119 -3.59 -26.17 -28.33
N LYS A 120 -3.48 -27.50 -28.48
CA LYS A 120 -3.85 -28.44 -27.41
C LYS A 120 -2.97 -28.31 -26.19
N LEU A 121 -1.66 -28.22 -26.34
CA LEU A 121 -0.70 -28.06 -25.23
C LEU A 121 -0.88 -26.70 -24.55
N SER A 122 -1.15 -25.63 -25.29
CA SER A 122 -1.44 -24.31 -24.73
C SER A 122 -2.75 -24.28 -23.92
N SER A 123 -3.77 -25.06 -24.32
CA SER A 123 -4.97 -25.22 -23.51
C SER A 123 -4.68 -26.00 -22.23
N SER A 124 -4.01 -27.16 -22.37
CA SER A 124 -3.66 -27.99 -21.21
C SER A 124 -2.78 -27.22 -20.19
N GLU A 125 -1.85 -26.38 -20.67
CA GLU A 125 -1.05 -25.55 -19.77
C GLU A 125 -1.90 -24.58 -18.97
N ARG A 126 -2.89 -23.92 -19.60
CA ARG A 126 -3.81 -23.02 -18.87
C ARG A 126 -4.68 -23.75 -17.86
N ASP A 127 -5.14 -24.95 -18.22
CA ASP A 127 -5.97 -25.77 -17.34
C ASP A 127 -5.18 -26.19 -16.10
N GLU A 128 -3.92 -26.60 -16.27
CA GLU A 128 -3.00 -26.91 -15.16
C GLU A 128 -2.65 -25.68 -14.32
N GLU A 129 -2.35 -24.54 -14.93
CA GLU A 129 -2.13 -23.28 -14.22
C GLU A 129 -3.35 -22.91 -13.37
N GLN A 130 -4.56 -23.06 -13.91
CA GLN A 130 -5.79 -22.79 -13.20
C GLN A 130 -6.01 -23.77 -12.03
N ALA A 131 -5.65 -25.04 -12.20
CA ALA A 131 -5.70 -26.02 -11.12
C ALA A 131 -4.77 -25.68 -9.96
N VAL A 132 -3.52 -25.29 -10.26
CA VAL A 132 -2.55 -24.82 -9.25
C VAL A 132 -3.10 -23.58 -8.51
N LEU A 133 -3.58 -22.58 -9.24
CA LEU A 133 -4.14 -21.36 -8.62
C LEU A 133 -5.36 -21.67 -7.76
N SER A 134 -6.23 -22.59 -8.19
CA SER A 134 -7.41 -22.98 -7.42
C SER A 134 -7.03 -23.68 -6.12
N SER A 135 -6.02 -24.56 -6.16
CA SER A 135 -5.48 -25.21 -4.96
C SER A 135 -4.92 -24.20 -3.96
N LEU A 136 -4.04 -23.32 -4.41
CA LEU A 136 -3.45 -22.27 -3.55
C LEU A 136 -4.52 -21.31 -3.00
N THR A 137 -5.52 -20.96 -3.80
CA THR A 137 -6.64 -20.12 -3.35
C THR A 137 -7.43 -20.81 -2.23
N SER A 138 -7.63 -22.11 -2.34
CA SER A 138 -8.31 -22.90 -1.30
C SER A 138 -7.52 -22.94 -0.01
N GLU A 139 -6.20 -23.09 -0.07
CA GLU A 139 -5.33 -23.08 1.12
C GLU A 139 -5.33 -21.71 1.82
N ILE A 140 -5.27 -20.61 1.03
CA ILE A 140 -5.38 -19.25 1.54
C ILE A 140 -6.74 -19.04 2.21
N ALA A 141 -7.82 -19.50 1.57
CA ALA A 141 -9.17 -19.38 2.10
C ALA A 141 -9.35 -20.13 3.44
N LEU A 142 -8.76 -21.31 3.56
CA LEU A 142 -8.75 -22.07 4.82
C LEU A 142 -7.95 -21.36 5.92
N SER A 143 -6.93 -20.62 5.54
CA SER A 143 -6.06 -19.87 6.48
C SER A 143 -6.57 -18.46 6.79
N LYS A 144 -7.72 -18.03 6.23
CA LYS A 144 -8.25 -16.66 6.29
C LYS A 144 -8.24 -16.08 7.71
N LEU A 145 -8.81 -16.79 8.70
CA LEU A 145 -8.90 -16.28 10.06
C LEU A 145 -7.52 -16.09 10.71
N LYS A 146 -6.56 -16.96 10.39
CA LYS A 146 -5.18 -16.84 10.89
C LYS A 146 -4.48 -15.64 10.26
N ILE A 147 -4.71 -15.39 8.95
CA ILE A 147 -4.18 -14.23 8.24
C ILE A 147 -4.75 -12.94 8.84
N GLU A 148 -6.08 -12.87 9.03
CA GLU A 148 -6.74 -11.71 9.65
C GLU A 148 -6.19 -11.44 11.05
N HIS A 149 -6.07 -12.48 11.89
CA HIS A 149 -5.49 -12.33 13.22
C HIS A 149 -4.05 -11.84 13.21
N LEU A 150 -3.21 -12.37 12.32
CA LEU A 150 -1.82 -11.92 12.16
C LEU A 150 -1.73 -10.46 11.73
N LEU A 151 -2.56 -10.06 10.75
CA LEU A 151 -2.63 -8.67 10.29
C LEU A 151 -3.05 -7.71 11.40
N ASP A 152 -4.04 -8.08 12.21
CA ASP A 152 -4.48 -7.27 13.36
C ASP A 152 -3.33 -7.08 14.37
N ARG A 153 -2.56 -8.12 14.66
CA ARG A 153 -1.40 -8.03 15.57
C ARG A 153 -0.28 -7.16 14.99
N ILE A 154 0.00 -7.28 13.70
CA ILE A 154 0.98 -6.44 13.00
C ILE A 154 0.53 -4.98 13.04
N LEU A 155 -0.75 -4.71 12.80
CA LEU A 155 -1.32 -3.36 12.85
C LEU A 155 -1.20 -2.74 14.25
N GLU A 156 -1.51 -3.51 15.31
CA GLU A 156 -1.31 -3.04 16.68
C GLU A 156 0.15 -2.68 16.99
N MET A 157 1.09 -3.49 16.50
CA MET A 157 2.51 -3.19 16.63
C MET A 157 2.90 -1.92 15.87
N ASP A 158 2.44 -1.77 14.64
CA ASP A 158 2.74 -0.59 13.82
C ASP A 158 2.23 0.69 14.50
N PHE A 159 1.03 0.68 15.03
CA PHE A 159 0.51 1.79 15.84
C PHE A 159 1.34 2.05 17.09
N ALA A 160 1.82 1.01 17.77
CA ALA A 160 2.68 1.18 18.95
C ALA A 160 4.02 1.82 18.58
N PHE A 161 4.65 1.35 17.48
CA PHE A 161 5.89 1.95 16.95
C PHE A 161 5.70 3.38 16.47
N ALA A 162 4.61 3.68 15.76
CA ALA A 162 4.30 5.03 15.31
C ALA A 162 4.15 6.00 16.49
N ARG A 163 3.42 5.61 17.53
CA ARG A 163 3.27 6.40 18.77
C ARG A 163 4.59 6.58 19.50
N ALA A 164 5.40 5.53 19.62
CA ALA A 164 6.69 5.59 20.26
C ALA A 164 7.67 6.49 19.49
N SER A 165 7.72 6.37 18.17
CA SER A 165 8.55 7.21 17.30
C SER A 165 8.14 8.68 17.38
N HIS A 166 6.84 8.97 17.39
CA HIS A 166 6.34 10.33 17.57
C HIS A 166 6.70 10.87 18.95
N ALA A 167 6.51 10.08 20.02
CA ALA A 167 6.87 10.47 21.38
C ALA A 167 8.35 10.83 21.51
N HIS A 168 9.21 9.99 20.92
CA HIS A 168 10.65 10.24 20.89
C HIS A 168 11.00 11.51 20.10
N TRP A 169 10.36 11.70 18.95
CA TRP A 169 10.61 12.86 18.09
C TRP A 169 10.27 14.21 18.75
N ILE A 170 9.15 14.28 19.53
CA ILE A 170 8.73 15.50 20.24
C ILE A 170 9.28 15.60 21.67
N ASP A 171 10.06 14.64 22.14
CA ASP A 171 10.44 14.47 23.55
C ASP A 171 9.19 14.55 24.47
N GLY A 172 8.19 13.78 24.12
CA GLY A 172 6.85 13.85 24.71
C GLY A 172 6.76 13.18 26.07
N ALA A 173 5.96 13.75 26.95
CA ALA A 173 5.58 13.16 28.23
C ALA A 173 4.34 12.26 28.07
N CYS A 174 4.35 11.10 28.75
CA CYS A 174 3.19 10.20 28.77
C CYS A 174 2.03 10.82 29.55
N PRO A 175 0.87 11.07 28.92
CA PRO A 175 -0.28 11.60 29.64
C PRO A 175 -0.91 10.54 30.54
N ALA A 176 -1.44 11.00 31.66
CA ALA A 176 -2.13 10.17 32.65
C ALA A 176 -3.62 10.59 32.79
N PHE A 177 -4.46 9.67 33.22
CA PHE A 177 -5.83 10.00 33.58
C PHE A 177 -5.87 10.90 34.82
N SER A 178 -6.66 11.96 34.75
CA SER A 178 -6.98 12.78 35.89
C SER A 178 -7.90 12.01 36.86
N SER A 179 -7.53 11.99 38.13
CA SER A 179 -8.33 11.37 39.21
C SER A 179 -8.51 12.36 40.34
N GLU A 180 -9.74 12.51 40.81
CA GLU A 180 -10.07 13.37 41.96
C GLU A 180 -9.29 13.03 43.25
N ARG A 181 -8.78 11.80 43.34
CA ARG A 181 -8.04 11.31 44.53
C ARG A 181 -6.58 11.81 44.55
N CYS A 182 -6.03 12.25 43.43
CA CYS A 182 -4.61 12.59 43.36
C CYS A 182 -4.31 14.09 43.29
N ASN A 183 -5.27 14.90 42.80
CA ASN A 183 -5.07 16.34 42.66
C ASN A 183 -6.43 17.04 42.51
N ASN A 184 -6.51 18.30 42.94
CA ASN A 184 -7.73 19.14 42.79
C ASN A 184 -7.94 19.63 41.33
N LEU A 185 -7.06 19.24 40.40
CA LEU A 185 -7.11 19.66 39.02
C LEU A 185 -7.66 18.56 38.11
N ALA A 186 -8.68 18.88 37.32
CA ALA A 186 -9.22 18.03 36.27
C ALA A 186 -8.30 18.00 35.06
N VAL A 187 -7.72 19.14 34.69
CA VAL A 187 -6.66 19.24 33.66
C VAL A 187 -5.43 19.85 34.31
N ASP A 188 -4.30 19.23 34.18
CA ASP A 188 -3.01 19.68 34.72
C ASP A 188 -1.92 19.42 33.66
N ILE A 189 -1.58 20.44 32.89
CA ILE A 189 -0.60 20.38 31.83
C ILE A 189 0.32 21.59 31.95
N GLU A 190 1.61 21.37 32.11
CA GLU A 190 2.62 22.43 32.22
C GLU A 190 3.51 22.45 30.99
N GLY A 191 3.75 23.65 30.46
CA GLY A 191 4.68 23.87 29.36
C GLY A 191 4.34 23.13 28.08
N ILE A 192 3.04 22.96 27.75
CA ILE A 192 2.65 22.27 26.51
C ILE A 192 2.86 23.17 25.30
N HIS A 193 3.47 22.61 24.27
CA HIS A 193 3.56 23.24 22.96
C HIS A 193 2.36 22.88 22.08
N HIS A 194 1.92 23.83 21.24
CA HIS A 194 0.89 23.56 20.25
C HIS A 194 1.40 22.53 19.22
N PRO A 195 0.81 21.31 19.12
CA PRO A 195 1.40 20.20 18.38
C PRO A 195 1.72 20.52 16.92
N LEU A 196 0.77 21.11 16.17
CA LEU A 196 0.97 21.42 14.75
C LEU A 196 1.97 22.57 14.50
N LEU A 197 2.08 23.52 15.44
CA LEU A 197 3.07 24.59 15.31
C LEU A 197 4.47 24.05 15.64
N LEU A 198 4.59 23.20 16.65
CA LEU A 198 5.83 22.51 16.98
C LEU A 198 6.31 21.65 15.80
N GLU A 199 5.44 20.84 15.22
CA GLU A 199 5.74 20.03 14.05
C GLU A 199 6.28 20.86 12.89
N ARG A 200 5.66 21.99 12.58
CA ARG A 200 6.11 22.90 11.53
C ARG A 200 7.48 23.48 11.81
N SER A 201 7.75 23.81 13.05
CA SER A 201 9.06 24.36 13.47
C SER A 201 10.15 23.28 13.39
N LEU A 202 9.87 22.07 13.86
CA LEU A 202 10.79 20.93 13.77
C LEU A 202 11.10 20.54 12.31
N LYS A 203 10.12 20.59 11.41
CA LYS A 203 10.34 20.31 9.98
C LYS A 203 11.17 21.36 9.26
N ARG A 204 11.25 22.59 9.78
CA ARG A 204 12.06 23.67 9.20
C ARG A 204 13.51 23.66 9.64
N LEU A 205 13.88 22.82 10.61
CA LEU A 205 15.28 22.67 11.02
C LEU A 205 16.11 22.10 9.88
N PRO A 206 17.31 22.64 9.61
CA PRO A 206 18.24 22.09 8.62
C PRO A 206 18.55 20.62 8.93
N ASP A 207 18.74 19.81 7.89
CA ASP A 207 19.06 18.38 8.03
C ASP A 207 20.36 18.13 8.83
N ILE A 208 21.26 19.09 8.86
CA ILE A 208 22.51 19.05 9.66
C ILE A 208 22.20 19.01 11.18
N VAL A 209 21.17 19.71 11.62
CA VAL A 209 20.73 19.70 13.03
C VAL A 209 19.98 18.40 13.34
N ARG A 210 19.22 17.87 12.37
CA ARG A 210 18.55 16.57 12.49
C ARG A 210 19.52 15.40 12.57
N LEU A 211 20.65 15.45 11.85
CA LEU A 211 21.66 14.40 11.85
C LEU A 211 22.57 14.41 13.10
N LYS A 212 22.76 15.56 13.74
CA LYS A 212 23.56 15.67 14.98
C LYS A 212 22.82 15.19 16.23
N SER A 213 21.48 15.22 16.22
CA SER A 213 20.64 14.74 17.31
C SER A 213 20.08 13.35 16.96
N GLN A 214 20.89 12.30 17.10
CA GLN A 214 20.37 10.91 17.15
C GLN A 214 19.46 10.67 18.36
N ILE A 215 19.28 11.70 19.22
CA ILE A 215 18.50 11.68 20.45
C ILE A 215 17.55 12.86 20.37
N SER A 216 16.40 12.83 19.95
CA SER A 216 15.34 13.84 19.85
C SER A 216 15.80 15.27 19.51
N PRO A 217 15.39 15.84 18.36
CA PRO A 217 15.72 17.22 17.97
C PRO A 217 15.22 18.27 18.97
N TYR A 218 14.26 17.89 19.83
CA TYR A 218 13.63 18.76 20.81
C TYR A 218 14.39 18.87 22.15
N SER A 219 15.14 17.85 22.55
CA SER A 219 15.91 17.88 23.81
C SER A 219 17.03 18.92 23.81
N ASP A 220 17.64 19.18 22.65
CA ASP A 220 18.67 20.20 22.50
C ASP A 220 18.12 21.63 22.52
N LEU A 221 16.81 21.79 22.21
CA LEU A 221 16.13 23.08 22.19
C LEU A 221 15.66 23.55 23.57
N LYS A 222 15.63 22.66 24.57
CA LYS A 222 15.33 23.03 25.96
C LYS A 222 16.46 23.80 26.64
N LYS A 223 17.67 23.82 26.05
CA LYS A 223 18.87 24.34 26.71
C LYS A 223 19.07 25.83 26.55
N ASP A 224 18.63 26.48 25.48
CA ASP A 224 18.71 27.94 25.34
C ASP A 224 17.74 28.47 24.26
N PRO A 225 16.58 29.05 24.63
CA PRO A 225 15.65 29.65 23.69
C PRO A 225 16.17 30.89 22.95
N SER A 226 17.28 31.44 23.39
CA SER A 226 17.85 32.68 22.85
C SER A 226 18.77 32.48 21.62
N GLU A 227 19.26 31.27 21.37
CA GLU A 227 20.12 30.97 20.21
C GLU A 227 19.38 30.46 18.97
N ILE A 228 18.14 30.03 19.11
CA ILE A 228 17.33 29.51 18.02
C ILE A 228 16.26 30.53 17.70
N GLY A 229 16.39 31.21 16.60
CA GLY A 229 15.52 32.31 16.18
C GLY A 229 14.00 32.06 16.30
N PRO A 230 13.12 33.05 16.01
CA PRO A 230 11.73 33.17 16.49
C PRO A 230 10.73 32.16 15.94
N ALA A 231 11.11 30.90 15.78
CA ALA A 231 10.37 29.88 15.03
C ALA A 231 9.57 28.87 15.88
N PHE A 232 9.82 28.78 17.21
CA PHE A 232 9.15 27.79 18.05
C PHE A 232 7.92 28.37 18.76
N PRO A 233 6.82 27.59 18.87
CA PRO A 233 5.65 28.03 19.63
C PRO A 233 6.01 28.18 21.12
N VAL A 234 5.53 29.24 21.74
CA VAL A 234 5.71 29.46 23.18
C VAL A 234 4.91 28.39 23.94
N PRO A 235 5.54 27.70 24.92
CA PRO A 235 4.83 26.73 25.74
C PRO A 235 3.82 27.44 26.66
N ILE A 236 2.72 26.75 26.97
CA ILE A 236 1.65 27.27 27.83
C ILE A 236 1.30 26.28 28.93
N ASP A 237 0.81 26.79 30.06
CA ASP A 237 0.25 25.99 31.14
C ASP A 237 -1.27 26.00 31.04
N ILE A 238 -1.88 24.83 31.22
CA ILE A 238 -3.34 24.68 31.24
C ILE A 238 -3.74 23.95 32.52
N LYS A 239 -4.36 24.68 33.48
CA LYS A 239 -4.79 24.14 34.77
C LYS A 239 -6.27 24.43 34.94
N ILE A 240 -7.08 23.38 35.11
CA ILE A 240 -8.54 23.48 35.31
C ILE A 240 -8.91 22.61 36.49
N GLU A 241 -9.58 23.22 37.49
CA GLU A 241 -10.04 22.53 38.70
C GLU A 241 -11.22 21.58 38.40
N HIS A 242 -11.35 20.54 39.21
CA HIS A 242 -12.53 19.67 39.17
C HIS A 242 -13.83 20.47 39.41
N GLY A 243 -14.90 20.05 38.75
CA GLY A 243 -16.22 20.66 38.88
C GLY A 243 -16.41 21.97 38.08
N LYS A 244 -15.38 22.53 37.50
CA LYS A 244 -15.52 23.69 36.58
C LYS A 244 -16.10 23.24 35.25
N ARG A 245 -17.28 23.76 34.90
CA ARG A 245 -17.97 23.46 33.64
C ARG A 245 -17.68 24.45 32.53
N VAL A 246 -17.21 25.64 32.88
CA VAL A 246 -16.93 26.72 31.93
C VAL A 246 -15.60 27.36 32.29
N VAL A 247 -14.75 27.57 31.29
CA VAL A 247 -13.50 28.32 31.38
C VAL A 247 -13.56 29.47 30.39
N VAL A 248 -13.33 30.69 30.86
CA VAL A 248 -13.30 31.90 30.03
C VAL A 248 -11.87 32.38 29.87
N ILE A 249 -11.39 32.49 28.62
CA ILE A 249 -10.07 32.99 28.30
C ILE A 249 -10.21 34.39 27.70
N SER A 250 -9.75 35.40 28.42
CA SER A 250 -9.77 36.81 27.99
C SER A 250 -8.35 37.32 27.70
N GLY A 251 -8.22 38.35 26.90
CA GLY A 251 -6.93 38.97 26.55
C GLY A 251 -6.92 39.60 25.15
N PRO A 252 -5.82 40.24 24.74
CA PRO A 252 -5.70 40.86 23.43
C PRO A 252 -5.76 39.82 22.29
N ASN A 253 -6.10 40.24 21.06
CA ASN A 253 -6.23 39.31 19.93
C ASN A 253 -4.91 38.59 19.56
N THR A 254 -3.76 39.21 19.84
CA THR A 254 -2.43 38.64 19.65
C THR A 254 -1.96 37.74 20.80
N GLY A 255 -2.75 37.63 21.90
CA GLY A 255 -2.36 36.93 23.13
C GLY A 255 -2.48 35.39 23.08
N GLY A 256 -2.72 34.80 21.92
CA GLY A 256 -2.73 33.33 21.77
C GLY A 256 -3.98 32.61 22.26
N LYS A 257 -5.08 33.31 22.59
CA LYS A 257 -6.34 32.73 23.11
C LYS A 257 -6.83 31.53 22.28
N THR A 258 -6.97 31.71 20.97
CA THR A 258 -7.41 30.66 20.06
C THR A 258 -6.38 29.53 19.96
N ALA A 259 -5.09 29.84 20.00
CA ALA A 259 -4.03 28.83 20.00
C ALA A 259 -4.11 27.96 21.26
N SER A 260 -4.34 28.55 22.44
CA SER A 260 -4.47 27.82 23.70
C SER A 260 -5.65 26.85 23.69
N MET A 261 -6.83 27.28 23.20
CA MET A 261 -8.00 26.41 23.05
C MET A 261 -7.74 25.26 22.09
N LYS A 262 -7.12 25.55 20.94
CA LYS A 262 -6.72 24.52 19.96
C LYS A 262 -5.71 23.55 20.55
N THR A 263 -4.76 24.03 21.35
CA THR A 263 -3.77 23.18 22.03
C THR A 263 -4.44 22.20 22.98
N LEU A 264 -5.38 22.64 23.81
CA LEU A 264 -6.13 21.76 24.71
C LEU A 264 -6.97 20.73 23.93
N GLY A 265 -7.68 21.17 22.88
CA GLY A 265 -8.47 20.27 22.05
C GLY A 265 -7.61 19.20 21.38
N LEU A 266 -6.48 19.58 20.78
CA LEU A 266 -5.54 18.64 20.17
C LEU A 266 -4.90 17.72 21.20
N ALA A 267 -4.47 18.23 22.35
CA ALA A 267 -3.95 17.41 23.44
C ALA A 267 -4.95 16.35 23.89
N SER A 268 -6.23 16.70 23.99
CA SER A 268 -7.30 15.77 24.35
C SER A 268 -7.51 14.68 23.28
N VAL A 269 -7.46 15.03 22.00
CA VAL A 269 -7.55 14.06 20.90
C VAL A 269 -6.32 13.14 20.86
N MET A 270 -5.11 13.71 21.03
CA MET A 270 -3.86 12.95 21.09
C MET A 270 -3.87 11.98 22.28
N PHE A 271 -4.34 12.42 23.44
CA PHE A 271 -4.50 11.56 24.61
C PHE A 271 -5.43 10.37 24.33
N LYS A 272 -6.59 10.60 23.71
CA LYS A 272 -7.52 9.54 23.30
C LYS A 272 -6.89 8.57 22.30
N ALA A 273 -5.99 9.04 21.45
CA ALA A 273 -5.24 8.20 20.50
C ALA A 273 -4.04 7.46 21.15
N GLY A 274 -3.79 7.65 22.45
CA GLY A 274 -2.65 7.07 23.15
C GLY A 274 -1.31 7.68 22.75
N MET A 275 -1.31 8.93 22.28
CA MET A 275 -0.10 9.67 21.91
C MET A 275 0.46 10.43 23.10
N TYR A 276 1.78 10.61 23.11
CA TYR A 276 2.48 11.44 24.09
C TYR A 276 2.33 12.92 23.73
N LEU A 277 2.45 13.79 24.74
CA LEU A 277 2.27 15.23 24.61
C LEU A 277 3.59 15.97 24.83
N ALA A 278 3.88 16.99 24.03
CA ALA A 278 5.05 17.86 24.19
C ALA A 278 4.84 18.81 25.38
N ALA A 279 4.91 18.29 26.60
CA ALA A 279 4.71 19.00 27.86
C ALA A 279 5.90 18.79 28.80
N GLN A 280 6.07 19.70 29.79
CA GLN A 280 7.19 19.64 30.73
C GLN A 280 6.94 18.73 31.93
N ASN A 281 5.67 18.61 32.35
CA ASN A 281 5.24 17.68 33.40
C ASN A 281 4.65 16.39 32.80
N THR A 282 4.20 15.46 33.65
CA THR A 282 3.27 14.37 33.25
C THR A 282 1.88 14.95 33.07
N PRO A 283 1.40 15.16 31.83
CA PRO A 283 0.11 15.80 31.60
C PRO A 283 -1.03 14.94 32.16
N ARG A 284 -1.98 15.56 32.82
CA ARG A 284 -3.17 14.89 33.35
C ARG A 284 -4.42 15.46 32.69
N LEU A 285 -5.22 14.57 32.11
CA LEU A 285 -6.49 14.92 31.44
C LEU A 285 -7.59 13.95 31.83
N PRO A 286 -8.86 14.44 31.91
CA PRO A 286 -10.00 13.56 32.01
C PRO A 286 -10.28 12.91 30.63
N TRP A 287 -11.03 11.83 30.63
CA TRP A 287 -11.57 11.30 29.39
C TRP A 287 -12.73 12.15 28.90
N PHE A 288 -12.60 12.71 27.71
CA PHE A 288 -13.70 13.44 27.07
C PHE A 288 -14.39 12.52 26.04
N ASP A 289 -15.67 12.23 26.26
CA ASP A 289 -16.44 11.41 25.31
C ASP A 289 -16.62 12.13 23.98
N LEU A 290 -16.83 13.45 24.02
CA LEU A 290 -17.04 14.29 22.87
C LEU A 290 -16.15 15.54 22.94
N ILE A 291 -15.48 15.86 21.86
CA ILE A 291 -14.67 17.07 21.68
C ILE A 291 -15.22 17.81 20.47
N LEU A 292 -15.76 19.01 20.68
CA LEU A 292 -16.28 19.88 19.64
C LEU A 292 -15.53 21.20 19.65
N ALA A 293 -15.29 21.78 18.48
CA ALA A 293 -14.67 23.09 18.35
C ALA A 293 -15.50 23.97 17.42
N ASP A 294 -15.81 25.16 17.89
CA ASP A 294 -16.34 26.25 17.09
C ASP A 294 -15.25 27.33 16.98
N ILE A 295 -14.58 27.38 15.84
CA ILE A 295 -13.42 28.25 15.62
C ILE A 295 -13.58 28.94 14.27
N GLY A 296 -14.54 29.83 14.12
CA GLY A 296 -14.74 30.55 12.86
C GLY A 296 -15.75 31.70 13.00
N ASP A 297 -15.67 32.66 12.06
CA ASP A 297 -16.59 33.80 12.00
C ASP A 297 -17.95 33.46 11.36
N ALA A 298 -18.20 32.19 11.01
CA ALA A 298 -19.45 31.71 10.43
C ALA A 298 -20.49 31.42 11.55
N GLN A 299 -21.09 32.45 12.09
CA GLN A 299 -22.10 32.33 13.18
C GLN A 299 -23.43 31.70 12.75
N HIS A 300 -23.66 31.39 11.46
CA HIS A 300 -24.98 30.99 10.97
C HIS A 300 -25.28 29.48 10.90
N ASP A 301 -24.26 28.60 10.84
CA ASP A 301 -24.49 27.17 10.57
C ASP A 301 -24.46 26.26 11.83
N ILE A 302 -23.95 26.75 12.94
CA ILE A 302 -23.62 25.93 14.12
C ILE A 302 -24.81 25.67 15.03
N VAL A 303 -25.76 26.58 15.11
CA VAL A 303 -26.98 26.39 15.90
C VAL A 303 -27.75 25.15 15.42
N ASN A 304 -27.74 24.87 14.12
CA ASN A 304 -28.42 23.70 13.54
C ASN A 304 -27.67 22.37 13.78
N VAL A 305 -26.35 22.41 13.91
CA VAL A 305 -25.53 21.19 14.15
C VAL A 305 -25.62 20.80 15.63
N LEU A 306 -25.49 21.72 16.54
CA LEU A 306 -25.63 21.46 17.99
C LEU A 306 -27.03 20.95 18.34
N HIS A 307 -28.10 21.52 17.76
CA HIS A 307 -29.47 21.06 17.96
C HIS A 307 -29.70 19.62 17.48
N LYS A 308 -29.00 19.21 16.44
CA LYS A 308 -29.08 17.84 15.87
C LYS A 308 -28.36 16.80 16.73
N TYR A 309 -27.31 17.17 17.47
CA TYR A 309 -26.55 16.27 18.35
C TYR A 309 -27.14 16.20 19.75
N PHE A 310 -27.65 17.31 20.29
CA PHE A 310 -28.31 17.31 21.60
C PHE A 310 -29.63 16.53 21.62
N ASN A 311 -30.38 16.51 20.51
CA ASN A 311 -31.60 15.70 20.40
C ASN A 311 -31.34 14.20 20.20
N LYS A 312 -30.12 13.79 19.89
CA LYS A 312 -29.74 12.36 19.76
C LYS A 312 -29.19 11.77 21.06
N ALA A 313 -28.81 12.61 22.04
CA ALA A 313 -28.28 12.18 23.33
C ALA A 313 -29.35 12.09 24.44
N LEU A 314 -30.61 12.34 24.10
CA LEU A 314 -31.77 12.32 25.05
C LEU A 314 -32.76 11.20 24.76
N TYR A 315 -32.40 10.19 23.93
CA TYR A 315 -33.21 8.99 23.75
C TYR A 315 -32.38 7.73 23.98
#